data_f0e9a568e397830f552f3c31d9c22ff7
#
_entry.id   f0e9a568e397830f552f3c31d9c22ff7
#
_cell.length_a   1.000
_cell.length_b   1.000
_cell.length_c   1.000
_cell.angle_alpha   90.00
_cell.angle_beta   90.00
_cell.angle_gamma   90.00
#
_symmetry.space_group_name_H-M   'P 1'
#
loop_
_entity.id
_entity.type
_entity.pdbx_description
1 polymer ?
#
loop_
_entity_poly.entity_id
_entity_poly.type
_entity_poly.pdbx_seq_one_letter_code
_entity_poly.pdbx_strand_id
1 'polypeptide(L)'
;MKKLLTSASLLVMASLVLTACGGGGASSASDLLGAIQERGYILVSTDPNYEPQSFLNTEGSRPSDTKCPSDALTTAEMQGFDVDVAIAIGTGLGVETCFATPSWDAVTAGNWADKWDVSVGSMTVTTDRQKILDFSVPYYYTPAVVAVAADSGITSLDGLAGQAVCAGTATTYEFWLNNDKAGLGLPDASIYATVPDGVAVVPLETDQECAQAIAAGRKDFVAYVTSETVVDANIAAGMPVTKLEGAVYSEDLAAAFDKSSTLDTTSLRAKVDEIISGMHSDGTLSELSNKWFDMDITTAPNQ
;
A
#
# COMPACT_ATOMS: atom_id res chain seq x y z
N MET A 1 -83.13 -4.89 -53.55
CA MET A 1 -82.58 -5.96 -52.72
C MET A 1 -81.08 -5.79 -52.77
N LYS A 2 -80.57 -5.06 -51.83
CA LYS A 2 -79.14 -4.68 -51.75
C LYS A 2 -78.51 -5.36 -50.50
N LYS A 3 -77.47 -6.14 -50.75
CA LYS A 3 -76.71 -6.79 -49.70
C LYS A 3 -75.64 -5.80 -49.18
N LEU A 4 -75.62 -5.50 -47.88
CA LEU A 4 -74.53 -4.81 -47.18
C LEU A 4 -73.40 -5.79 -46.96
N LEU A 5 -72.19 -5.42 -47.34
CA LEU A 5 -70.96 -6.06 -46.93
C LEU A 5 -70.29 -5.12 -45.87
N THR A 6 -70.11 -5.65 -44.66
CA THR A 6 -69.38 -5.02 -43.58
C THR A 6 -67.91 -5.44 -43.64
N SER A 7 -67.03 -4.49 -43.90
CA SER A 7 -65.57 -4.69 -43.82
C SER A 7 -65.08 -4.43 -42.41
N ALA A 8 -64.51 -5.42 -41.80
CA ALA A 8 -63.80 -5.28 -40.49
C ALA A 8 -62.35 -4.88 -40.75
N SER A 9 -61.99 -3.68 -40.29
CA SER A 9 -60.61 -3.19 -40.30
C SER A 9 -59.87 -3.67 -39.06
N LEU A 10 -58.84 -4.51 -39.21
CA LEU A 10 -57.89 -4.87 -38.19
C LEU A 10 -56.89 -3.70 -38.02
N LEU A 11 -56.87 -3.04 -36.84
CA LEU A 11 -55.85 -2.15 -36.44
C LEU A 11 -54.68 -2.98 -35.81
N VAL A 12 -53.55 -3.01 -36.47
CA VAL A 12 -52.31 -3.51 -35.94
C VAL A 12 -51.61 -2.37 -35.18
N MET A 13 -51.62 -2.43 -33.85
CA MET A 13 -50.80 -1.57 -33.00
C MET A 13 -49.36 -2.05 -33.02
N ALA A 14 -48.48 -1.36 -33.74
CA ALA A 14 -47.04 -1.53 -33.66
C ALA A 14 -46.54 -0.83 -32.38
N SER A 15 -46.16 -1.64 -31.38
CA SER A 15 -45.49 -1.14 -30.18
C SER A 15 -44.04 -0.80 -30.53
N LEU A 16 -43.72 0.50 -30.65
CA LEU A 16 -42.34 0.99 -30.69
C LEU A 16 -41.71 0.81 -29.29
N VAL A 17 -40.83 -0.18 -29.15
CA VAL A 17 -39.92 -0.27 -28.04
C VAL A 17 -38.82 0.77 -28.30
N LEU A 18 -38.88 1.92 -27.62
CA LEU A 18 -37.76 2.86 -27.55
C LEU A 18 -36.69 2.25 -26.64
N THR A 19 -35.67 1.66 -27.24
CA THR A 19 -34.40 1.40 -26.59
C THR A 19 -33.71 2.74 -26.36
N ALA A 20 -33.84 3.28 -25.15
CA ALA A 20 -33.04 4.42 -24.72
C ALA A 20 -31.61 3.92 -24.42
N CYS A 21 -30.72 3.98 -25.42
CA CYS A 21 -29.29 4.02 -25.20
C CYS A 21 -28.93 5.47 -24.89
N GLY A 22 -28.50 5.74 -23.69
CA GLY A 22 -27.99 7.07 -23.40
C GLY A 22 -27.56 7.29 -21.97
N GLY A 23 -26.29 7.43 -21.77
CA GLY A 23 -25.76 8.24 -20.71
C GLY A 23 -25.19 7.45 -19.51
N GLY A 24 -23.97 7.78 -19.17
CA GLY A 24 -23.22 7.22 -18.06
C GLY A 24 -24.07 6.97 -16.82
N GLY A 25 -24.31 5.71 -16.53
CA GLY A 25 -25.00 5.30 -15.33
C GLY A 25 -24.12 5.63 -14.13
N ALA A 26 -24.64 6.44 -13.22
CA ALA A 26 -24.15 6.42 -11.86
C ALA A 26 -24.12 4.95 -11.43
N SER A 27 -23.03 4.48 -10.83
CA SER A 27 -22.89 3.12 -10.30
C SER A 27 -24.15 2.79 -9.51
N SER A 28 -24.75 1.64 -9.81
CA SER A 28 -25.88 1.12 -9.03
C SER A 28 -25.40 0.38 -7.79
N ALA A 29 -24.08 0.27 -7.60
CA ALA A 29 -23.45 -0.39 -6.49
C ALA A 29 -23.78 0.32 -5.17
N SER A 30 -24.18 -0.47 -4.18
CA SER A 30 -24.53 0.03 -2.85
C SER A 30 -23.30 0.19 -1.94
N ASP A 31 -22.15 -0.36 -2.34
CA ASP A 31 -20.89 -0.39 -1.60
C ASP A 31 -19.68 -0.35 -2.55
N LEU A 32 -18.48 -0.17 -1.95
CA LEU A 32 -17.23 -0.03 -2.72
C LEU A 32 -16.87 -1.31 -3.47
N LEU A 33 -17.10 -2.48 -2.90
CA LEU A 33 -16.83 -3.77 -3.57
C LEU A 33 -17.66 -3.91 -4.86
N GLY A 34 -18.95 -3.62 -4.78
CA GLY A 34 -19.83 -3.64 -5.95
C GLY A 34 -19.38 -2.65 -7.03
N ALA A 35 -18.96 -1.43 -6.64
CA ALA A 35 -18.45 -0.43 -7.58
C ALA A 35 -17.16 -0.89 -8.27
N ILE A 36 -16.24 -1.53 -7.54
CA ILE A 36 -15.01 -2.13 -8.07
C ILE A 36 -15.35 -3.23 -9.08
N GLN A 37 -16.26 -4.13 -8.75
CA GLN A 37 -16.68 -5.23 -9.63
C GLN A 37 -17.37 -4.72 -10.89
N GLU A 38 -18.23 -3.69 -10.77
CA GLU A 38 -18.93 -3.09 -11.89
C GLU A 38 -17.97 -2.42 -12.88
N ARG A 39 -16.95 -1.66 -12.39
CA ARG A 39 -15.95 -1.01 -13.26
C ARG A 39 -14.86 -1.97 -13.76
N GLY A 40 -14.67 -3.11 -13.07
CA GLY A 40 -13.78 -4.20 -13.48
C GLY A 40 -12.30 -4.01 -13.15
N TYR A 41 -11.96 -3.05 -12.28
CA TYR A 41 -10.62 -2.88 -11.73
C TYR A 41 -10.68 -2.37 -10.29
N ILE A 42 -9.64 -2.67 -9.49
CA ILE A 42 -9.36 -2.07 -8.18
C ILE A 42 -8.20 -1.09 -8.31
N LEU A 43 -8.31 0.09 -7.72
CA LEU A 43 -7.26 1.09 -7.69
C LEU A 43 -6.57 1.07 -6.32
N VAL A 44 -5.32 0.64 -6.31
CA VAL A 44 -4.52 0.43 -5.09
C VAL A 44 -3.50 1.57 -4.97
N SER A 45 -3.40 2.22 -3.81
CA SER A 45 -2.27 3.11 -3.55
C SER A 45 -1.06 2.32 -3.06
N THR A 46 0.12 2.65 -3.62
CA THR A 46 1.42 2.08 -3.23
C THR A 46 2.54 3.08 -3.53
N ASP A 47 3.73 2.85 -2.97
CA ASP A 47 4.91 3.70 -3.21
C ASP A 47 5.68 3.16 -4.44
N PRO A 48 6.02 3.98 -5.43
CA PRO A 48 6.82 3.57 -6.57
C PRO A 48 8.34 3.55 -6.30
N ASN A 49 8.79 3.90 -5.09
CA ASN A 49 10.20 4.02 -4.68
C ASN A 49 10.46 3.41 -3.30
N TYR A 50 9.93 2.22 -3.05
CA TYR A 50 10.09 1.47 -1.79
C TYR A 50 10.48 0.01 -2.06
N GLU A 51 11.65 -0.19 -2.71
CA GLU A 51 12.20 -1.50 -3.03
C GLU A 51 12.68 -2.24 -1.77
N PRO A 52 12.39 -3.55 -1.62
CA PRO A 52 11.77 -4.49 -2.56
C PRO A 52 10.25 -4.66 -2.42
N GLN A 53 9.58 -3.86 -1.60
CA GLN A 53 8.14 -3.96 -1.38
C GLN A 53 7.32 -3.47 -2.58
N SER A 54 7.62 -2.25 -3.09
CA SER A 54 6.94 -1.69 -4.26
C SER A 54 7.84 -0.70 -4.99
N PHE A 55 8.01 -0.90 -6.29
CA PHE A 55 8.84 -0.03 -7.11
C PHE A 55 8.48 -0.13 -8.59
N LEU A 56 8.97 0.81 -9.38
CA LEU A 56 8.70 0.83 -10.82
C LEU A 56 9.39 -0.34 -11.53
N ASN A 57 8.67 -1.00 -12.42
CA ASN A 57 9.24 -1.92 -13.38
C ASN A 57 9.63 -1.15 -14.65
N THR A 58 10.90 -0.76 -14.75
CA THR A 58 11.41 0.05 -15.87
C THR A 58 11.50 -0.71 -17.19
N GLU A 59 11.37 -2.04 -17.17
CA GLU A 59 11.32 -2.89 -18.37
C GLU A 59 9.88 -3.18 -18.81
N GLY A 60 8.92 -2.91 -17.94
CA GLY A 60 7.50 -3.12 -18.19
C GLY A 60 6.90 -2.04 -19.10
N SER A 61 5.84 -2.41 -19.79
CA SER A 61 5.09 -1.47 -20.63
C SER A 61 3.60 -1.67 -20.46
N ARG A 62 2.86 -0.56 -20.46
CA ARG A 62 1.41 -0.55 -20.30
C ARG A 62 0.72 -1.39 -21.39
N PRO A 63 -0.11 -2.38 -21.03
CA PRO A 63 -0.94 -3.12 -21.98
C PRO A 63 -1.95 -2.21 -22.66
N SER A 64 -2.21 -2.42 -23.95
CA SER A 64 -3.15 -1.59 -24.73
C SER A 64 -4.63 -1.87 -24.41
N ASP A 65 -4.93 -3.02 -23.81
CA ASP A 65 -6.27 -3.50 -23.46
C ASP A 65 -6.60 -3.41 -21.97
N THR A 66 -5.75 -2.73 -21.19
CA THR A 66 -5.96 -2.52 -19.75
C THR A 66 -7.20 -1.67 -19.47
N LYS A 67 -7.89 -1.97 -18.37
CA LYS A 67 -8.96 -1.15 -17.80
C LYS A 67 -8.45 -0.05 -16.88
N CYS A 68 -7.16 -0.07 -16.55
CA CYS A 68 -6.58 0.93 -15.66
C CYS A 68 -6.71 2.34 -16.23
N PRO A 69 -7.12 3.34 -15.42
CA PRO A 69 -7.13 4.74 -15.82
C PRO A 69 -5.78 5.20 -16.36
N SER A 70 -5.76 6.19 -17.25
CA SER A 70 -4.53 6.65 -17.90
C SER A 70 -3.51 7.28 -16.95
N ASP A 71 -3.96 7.73 -15.79
CA ASP A 71 -3.17 8.33 -14.70
C ASP A 71 -2.79 7.33 -13.60
N ALA A 72 -3.18 6.05 -13.74
CA ALA A 72 -2.76 4.96 -12.87
C ALA A 72 -1.77 4.05 -13.59
N LEU A 73 -0.86 3.42 -12.85
CA LEU A 73 0.05 2.40 -13.37
C LEU A 73 -0.64 1.02 -13.40
N THR A 74 -0.14 0.15 -14.27
CA THR A 74 -0.61 -1.23 -14.42
C THR A 74 0.31 -2.21 -13.69
N THR A 75 -0.11 -3.46 -13.58
CA THR A 75 0.69 -4.55 -13.05
C THR A 75 1.97 -4.84 -13.85
N ALA A 76 2.06 -4.38 -15.09
CA ALA A 76 3.27 -4.49 -15.90
C ALA A 76 4.29 -3.38 -15.58
N GLU A 77 3.83 -2.25 -15.06
CA GLU A 77 4.64 -1.05 -14.78
C GLU A 77 5.11 -0.98 -13.32
N MET A 78 4.59 -1.86 -12.47
CA MET A 78 4.96 -1.96 -11.04
C MET A 78 5.45 -3.37 -10.71
N GLN A 79 6.29 -3.49 -9.68
CA GLN A 79 6.79 -4.77 -9.15
C GLN A 79 7.13 -4.64 -7.67
N GLY A 80 7.22 -5.79 -6.98
CA GLY A 80 7.55 -5.87 -5.56
C GLY A 80 6.59 -6.75 -4.78
N PHE A 81 6.87 -6.94 -3.50
CA PHE A 81 6.08 -7.79 -2.61
C PHE A 81 4.65 -7.27 -2.44
N ASP A 82 4.49 -5.98 -2.09
CA ASP A 82 3.17 -5.33 -1.93
C ASP A 82 2.38 -5.35 -3.25
N VAL A 83 3.08 -5.19 -4.37
CA VAL A 83 2.48 -5.25 -5.71
C VAL A 83 1.92 -6.65 -5.99
N ASP A 84 2.69 -7.70 -5.70
CA ASP A 84 2.22 -9.08 -5.88
C ASP A 84 1.03 -9.41 -4.94
N VAL A 85 1.05 -8.90 -3.71
CA VAL A 85 -0.10 -9.02 -2.77
C VAL A 85 -1.33 -8.30 -3.33
N ALA A 86 -1.17 -7.07 -3.84
CA ALA A 86 -2.26 -6.32 -4.45
C ALA A 86 -2.84 -7.03 -5.69
N ILE A 87 -1.98 -7.63 -6.52
CA ILE A 87 -2.39 -8.45 -7.69
C ILE A 87 -3.20 -9.67 -7.24
N ALA A 88 -2.77 -10.34 -6.17
CA ALA A 88 -3.51 -11.47 -5.60
C ALA A 88 -4.89 -11.03 -5.08
N ILE A 89 -4.98 -9.86 -4.44
CA ILE A 89 -6.25 -9.26 -4.01
C ILE A 89 -7.15 -9.01 -5.23
N GLY A 90 -6.69 -8.31 -6.25
CA GLY A 90 -7.48 -8.03 -7.46
C GLY A 90 -7.93 -9.31 -8.16
N THR A 91 -7.07 -10.31 -8.24
CA THR A 91 -7.39 -11.65 -8.78
C THR A 91 -8.49 -12.33 -7.98
N GLY A 92 -8.40 -12.30 -6.64
CA GLY A 92 -9.41 -12.85 -5.74
C GLY A 92 -10.76 -12.12 -5.80
N LEU A 93 -10.76 -10.84 -6.20
CA LEU A 93 -11.96 -10.04 -6.47
C LEU A 93 -12.50 -10.23 -7.90
N GLY A 94 -11.74 -10.88 -8.79
CA GLY A 94 -12.10 -11.07 -10.20
C GLY A 94 -11.99 -9.81 -11.05
N VAL A 95 -11.06 -8.88 -10.70
CA VAL A 95 -10.87 -7.59 -11.37
C VAL A 95 -9.40 -7.33 -11.66
N GLU A 96 -9.12 -6.38 -12.55
CA GLU A 96 -7.76 -5.92 -12.84
C GLU A 96 -7.23 -5.06 -11.67
N THR A 97 -5.94 -5.15 -11.36
CA THR A 97 -5.28 -4.30 -10.37
C THR A 97 -4.59 -3.14 -11.04
N CYS A 98 -4.87 -1.93 -10.58
CA CYS A 98 -4.26 -0.69 -11.03
C CYS A 98 -3.62 0.03 -9.84
N PHE A 99 -2.58 0.81 -10.06
CA PHE A 99 -1.83 1.46 -8.99
C PHE A 99 -1.88 2.99 -9.12
N ALA A 100 -2.26 3.65 -8.02
CA ALA A 100 -2.05 5.07 -7.80
C ALA A 100 -0.80 5.23 -6.93
N THR A 101 -0.03 6.30 -7.15
CA THR A 101 1.23 6.57 -6.44
C THR A 101 1.19 7.93 -5.75
N PRO A 102 0.27 8.14 -4.78
CA PRO A 102 0.21 9.37 -3.99
C PRO A 102 1.42 9.45 -3.04
N SER A 103 1.68 10.65 -2.49
CA SER A 103 2.65 10.80 -1.41
C SER A 103 2.18 10.06 -0.14
N TRP A 104 3.14 9.58 0.66
CA TRP A 104 2.84 8.78 1.86
C TRP A 104 2.02 9.53 2.90
N ASP A 105 2.29 10.84 3.10
CA ASP A 105 1.52 11.68 3.99
C ASP A 105 0.04 11.79 3.58
N ALA A 106 -0.25 11.84 2.28
CA ALA A 106 -1.62 11.82 1.78
C ALA A 106 -2.33 10.48 2.04
N VAL A 107 -1.59 9.36 1.98
CA VAL A 107 -2.14 8.02 2.30
C VAL A 107 -2.44 7.90 3.79
N THR A 108 -1.48 8.26 4.65
CA THR A 108 -1.61 8.11 6.10
C THR A 108 -2.57 9.10 6.74
N ALA A 109 -2.83 10.25 6.09
CA ALA A 109 -3.80 11.24 6.56
C ALA A 109 -5.26 10.75 6.47
N GLY A 110 -5.58 9.70 5.71
CA GLY A 110 -6.95 9.33 5.38
C GLY A 110 -7.64 10.40 4.53
N ASN A 111 -8.96 10.36 4.45
CA ASN A 111 -9.75 11.31 3.65
C ASN A 111 -9.26 11.36 2.18
N TRP A 112 -9.17 10.17 1.59
CA TRP A 112 -8.63 9.99 0.23
C TRP A 112 -9.53 10.57 -0.87
N ALA A 113 -10.74 10.99 -0.52
CA ALA A 113 -11.75 11.53 -1.44
C ALA A 113 -12.00 10.57 -2.63
N ASP A 114 -12.02 9.27 -2.36
CA ASP A 114 -12.25 8.18 -3.31
C ASP A 114 -11.27 8.17 -4.52
N LYS A 115 -10.04 8.72 -4.34
CA LYS A 115 -9.01 8.73 -5.38
C LYS A 115 -8.37 7.37 -5.59
N TRP A 116 -8.45 6.48 -4.60
CA TRP A 116 -8.10 5.06 -4.65
C TRP A 116 -8.96 4.29 -3.64
N ASP A 117 -9.02 2.98 -3.78
CA ASP A 117 -9.94 2.13 -3.02
C ASP A 117 -9.34 1.54 -1.75
N VAL A 118 -8.07 1.19 -1.83
CA VAL A 118 -7.31 0.50 -0.78
C VAL A 118 -5.85 0.90 -0.89
N SER A 119 -5.15 0.93 0.23
CA SER A 119 -3.69 1.05 0.26
C SER A 119 -3.06 -0.32 0.54
N VAL A 120 -2.17 -0.77 -0.34
CA VAL A 120 -1.28 -1.92 -0.13
C VAL A 120 0.13 -1.40 -0.38
N GLY A 121 0.76 -0.91 0.69
CA GLY A 121 2.02 -0.19 0.64
C GLY A 121 2.69 -0.23 2.00
N SER A 122 2.80 -1.41 2.61
CA SER A 122 3.54 -1.63 3.85
C SER A 122 3.11 -0.71 4.99
N MET A 123 1.79 -0.55 5.19
CA MET A 123 1.29 0.34 6.22
C MET A 123 1.26 -0.36 7.59
N THR A 124 2.05 0.15 8.53
CA THR A 124 2.04 -0.28 9.93
C THR A 124 0.68 0.01 10.56
N VAL A 125 0.09 -0.99 11.19
CA VAL A 125 -1.13 -0.84 11.99
C VAL A 125 -0.79 -0.11 13.30
N THR A 126 -1.25 1.12 13.46
CA THR A 126 -1.07 1.92 14.67
C THR A 126 -2.40 2.38 15.25
N THR A 127 -2.44 2.62 16.56
CA THR A 127 -3.67 3.11 17.22
C THR A 127 -4.10 4.48 16.70
N ASP A 128 -3.17 5.27 16.20
CA ASP A 128 -3.47 6.60 15.64
C ASP A 128 -4.07 6.49 14.24
N ARG A 129 -3.47 5.69 13.37
CA ARG A 129 -4.00 5.39 12.02
C ARG A 129 -5.37 4.72 12.09
N GLN A 130 -5.59 3.82 13.06
CA GLN A 130 -6.88 3.17 13.28
C GLN A 130 -8.04 4.11 13.62
N LYS A 131 -7.79 5.36 13.98
CA LYS A 131 -8.87 6.36 14.17
C LYS A 131 -9.52 6.78 12.85
N ILE A 132 -8.77 6.77 11.77
CA ILE A 132 -9.17 7.31 10.45
C ILE A 132 -9.16 6.27 9.33
N LEU A 133 -8.45 5.15 9.51
CA LEU A 133 -8.36 4.04 8.58
C LEU A 133 -8.84 2.75 9.25
N ASP A 134 -9.44 1.88 8.46
CA ASP A 134 -9.62 0.47 8.80
C ASP A 134 -8.50 -0.34 8.18
N PHE A 135 -8.19 -1.51 8.76
CA PHE A 135 -7.11 -2.38 8.32
C PHE A 135 -7.62 -3.80 8.06
N SER A 136 -6.95 -4.51 7.15
CA SER A 136 -7.06 -5.94 7.00
C SER A 136 -6.34 -6.69 8.13
N VAL A 137 -6.41 -8.03 8.12
CA VAL A 137 -5.40 -8.85 8.79
C VAL A 137 -4.01 -8.51 8.22
N PRO A 138 -2.95 -8.50 9.04
CA PRO A 138 -1.60 -8.25 8.53
C PRO A 138 -1.19 -9.29 7.48
N TYR A 139 -0.49 -8.86 6.43
CA TYR A 139 0.02 -9.76 5.41
C TYR A 139 1.51 -10.06 5.57
N TYR A 140 2.24 -9.25 6.35
CA TYR A 140 3.60 -9.56 6.78
C TYR A 140 4.01 -8.76 8.01
N TYR A 141 5.19 -9.08 8.56
CA TYR A 141 5.77 -8.49 9.77
C TYR A 141 7.24 -8.19 9.51
N THR A 142 7.72 -7.04 9.97
CA THR A 142 9.15 -6.68 9.80
C THR A 142 9.64 -5.85 10.98
N PRO A 143 10.90 -5.99 11.39
CA PRO A 143 11.48 -5.06 12.33
C PRO A 143 11.86 -3.75 11.64
N ALA A 144 11.68 -2.63 12.34
CA ALA A 144 12.31 -1.36 12.03
C ALA A 144 13.76 -1.37 12.54
N VAL A 145 14.69 -0.96 11.69
CA VAL A 145 16.12 -0.96 11.99
C VAL A 145 16.77 0.37 11.60
N VAL A 146 17.96 0.61 12.14
CA VAL A 146 18.78 1.77 11.79
C VAL A 146 19.89 1.33 10.82
N ALA A 147 20.03 2.07 9.73
CA ALA A 147 21.20 1.98 8.86
C ALA A 147 22.02 3.27 8.96
N VAL A 148 23.33 3.14 9.01
CA VAL A 148 24.29 4.24 9.09
C VAL A 148 25.15 4.32 7.83
N ALA A 149 25.62 5.51 7.47
CA ALA A 149 26.63 5.65 6.43
C ALA A 149 27.87 4.79 6.81
N ALA A 150 28.38 4.00 5.87
CA ALA A 150 29.48 3.05 6.13
C ALA A 150 30.76 3.73 6.62
N ASP A 151 30.95 5.01 6.28
CA ASP A 151 32.09 5.84 6.70
C ASP A 151 31.83 6.64 7.98
N SER A 152 30.66 6.49 8.63
CA SER A 152 30.30 7.25 9.83
C SER A 152 31.10 6.86 11.09
N GLY A 153 31.60 5.62 11.15
CA GLY A 153 32.24 5.06 12.34
C GLY A 153 31.26 4.68 13.46
N ILE A 154 29.95 4.83 13.25
CA ILE A 154 28.90 4.46 14.23
C ILE A 154 28.66 2.95 14.15
N THR A 155 28.70 2.28 15.29
CA THR A 155 28.58 0.81 15.38
C THR A 155 27.47 0.36 16.34
N SER A 156 26.79 1.29 17.01
CA SER A 156 25.69 0.99 17.94
C SER A 156 24.68 2.13 17.93
N LEU A 157 23.46 1.84 18.43
CA LEU A 157 22.39 2.82 18.55
C LEU A 157 22.81 4.03 19.39
N ASP A 158 23.54 3.83 20.49
CA ASP A 158 24.03 4.92 21.35
C ASP A 158 24.95 5.90 20.61
N GLY A 159 25.64 5.46 19.55
CA GLY A 159 26.47 6.31 18.69
C GLY A 159 25.70 7.37 17.90
N LEU A 160 24.38 7.28 17.87
CA LEU A 160 23.50 8.29 17.24
C LEU A 160 23.25 9.50 18.14
N ALA A 161 23.64 9.47 19.43
CA ALA A 161 23.45 10.60 20.34
C ALA A 161 24.04 11.90 19.75
N GLY A 162 23.19 12.95 19.64
CA GLY A 162 23.57 14.23 19.05
C GLY A 162 23.76 14.22 17.53
N GLN A 163 23.48 13.14 16.83
CA GLN A 163 23.57 13.03 15.38
C GLN A 163 22.27 13.42 14.67
N ALA A 164 22.37 13.75 13.39
CA ALA A 164 21.20 13.88 12.53
C ALA A 164 20.87 12.54 11.86
N VAL A 165 19.60 12.15 11.91
CA VAL A 165 19.07 10.89 11.37
C VAL A 165 17.89 11.17 10.44
N CYS A 166 17.87 10.54 9.29
CA CYS A 166 16.82 10.70 8.27
C CYS A 166 15.68 9.69 8.47
N ALA A 167 14.47 10.09 8.12
CA ALA A 167 13.31 9.19 7.94
C ALA A 167 12.36 9.77 6.91
N GLY A 168 11.51 8.92 6.34
CA GLY A 168 10.40 9.36 5.52
C GLY A 168 9.34 10.09 6.34
N THR A 169 8.77 11.14 5.76
CA THR A 169 7.73 11.96 6.39
C THR A 169 6.47 11.14 6.68
N ALA A 170 5.85 11.37 7.84
CA ALA A 170 4.63 10.69 8.32
C ALA A 170 4.76 9.16 8.49
N THR A 171 6.00 8.65 8.56
CA THR A 171 6.28 7.25 8.86
C THR A 171 6.34 6.99 10.36
N THR A 172 6.18 5.74 10.76
CA THR A 172 6.44 5.29 12.13
C THR A 172 7.91 5.52 12.53
N TYR A 173 8.82 5.53 11.55
CA TYR A 173 10.25 5.80 11.74
C TYR A 173 10.49 7.26 12.16
N GLU A 174 9.82 8.21 11.51
CA GLU A 174 9.87 9.63 11.91
C GLU A 174 9.28 9.84 13.31
N PHE A 175 8.14 9.19 13.63
CA PHE A 175 7.53 9.30 14.96
C PHE A 175 8.42 8.70 16.06
N TRP A 176 9.07 7.56 15.78
CA TRP A 176 10.03 6.97 16.72
C TRP A 176 11.22 7.92 16.96
N LEU A 177 11.84 8.46 15.90
CA LEU A 177 12.96 9.40 16.02
C LEU A 177 12.60 10.68 16.78
N ASN A 178 11.37 11.18 16.61
CA ASN A 178 10.85 12.33 17.35
C ASN A 178 10.42 11.99 18.79
N ASN A 179 10.54 10.73 19.22
CA ASN A 179 10.02 10.22 20.49
C ASN A 179 8.51 10.52 20.66
N ASP A 180 7.78 10.58 19.55
CA ASP A 180 6.33 10.78 19.52
C ASP A 180 5.61 9.43 19.70
N LYS A 181 5.39 9.06 20.97
CA LYS A 181 4.71 7.81 21.30
C LYS A 181 3.27 7.75 20.81
N ALA A 182 2.60 8.89 20.71
CA ALA A 182 1.21 8.95 20.25
C ALA A 182 1.13 8.70 18.73
N GLY A 183 1.98 9.35 17.93
CA GLY A 183 2.09 9.13 16.50
C GLY A 183 2.58 7.72 16.17
N LEU A 184 3.57 7.22 16.92
CA LEU A 184 4.07 5.85 16.77
C LEU A 184 2.96 4.81 17.02
N GLY A 185 2.14 5.02 18.09
CA GLY A 185 0.90 4.28 18.32
C GLY A 185 1.02 2.75 18.36
N LEU A 186 2.20 2.21 18.68
CA LEU A 186 2.48 0.79 18.82
C LEU A 186 2.33 0.32 20.26
N PRO A 187 2.02 -0.98 20.50
CA PRO A 187 2.09 -1.56 21.83
C PRO A 187 3.50 -1.47 22.42
N ASP A 188 3.62 -1.21 23.73
CA ASP A 188 4.93 -1.13 24.40
C ASP A 188 5.76 -2.42 24.20
N ALA A 189 5.13 -3.58 24.10
CA ALA A 189 5.80 -4.86 23.86
C ALA A 189 6.47 -4.95 22.48
N SER A 190 6.03 -4.15 21.52
CA SER A 190 6.61 -4.11 20.17
C SER A 190 7.75 -3.10 20.06
N ILE A 191 8.03 -2.29 21.09
CA ILE A 191 9.08 -1.27 21.09
C ILE A 191 10.27 -1.80 21.88
N TYR A 192 11.42 -1.98 21.23
CA TYR A 192 12.61 -2.62 21.80
C TYR A 192 13.68 -1.62 22.20
N ALA A 193 13.67 -0.43 21.61
CA ALA A 193 14.67 0.60 21.90
C ALA A 193 14.05 2.00 21.92
N THR A 194 14.69 2.89 22.68
CA THR A 194 14.38 4.32 22.71
C THR A 194 15.38 5.08 21.84
N VAL A 195 14.93 6.19 21.24
CA VAL A 195 15.83 7.05 20.48
C VAL A 195 16.90 7.65 21.40
N PRO A 196 18.19 7.68 21.01
CA PRO A 196 19.24 8.30 21.79
C PRO A 196 19.06 9.82 21.95
N ASP A 197 19.59 10.37 23.05
CA ASP A 197 19.45 11.78 23.36
C ASP A 197 20.07 12.70 22.29
N GLY A 198 19.33 13.76 21.95
CA GLY A 198 19.82 14.81 21.06
C GLY A 198 19.85 14.44 19.57
N VAL A 199 19.23 13.34 19.17
CA VAL A 199 19.03 13.04 17.75
C VAL A 199 18.21 14.14 17.10
N ALA A 200 18.73 14.66 15.96
CA ALA A 200 18.02 15.63 15.12
C ALA A 200 17.37 14.89 13.94
N VAL A 201 16.06 15.03 13.75
CA VAL A 201 15.37 14.37 12.65
C VAL A 201 15.46 15.19 11.36
N VAL A 202 15.83 14.54 10.26
CA VAL A 202 15.85 15.13 8.92
C VAL A 202 14.81 14.40 8.08
N PRO A 203 13.59 14.94 7.91
CA PRO A 203 12.57 14.29 7.10
C PRO A 203 12.86 14.47 5.61
N LEU A 204 12.70 13.39 4.84
CA LEU A 204 12.59 13.40 3.38
C LEU A 204 11.23 12.83 2.98
N GLU A 205 10.92 12.81 1.69
CA GLU A 205 9.63 12.32 1.23
C GLU A 205 9.48 10.81 1.50
N THR A 206 10.55 10.03 1.23
CA THR A 206 10.58 8.58 1.46
C THR A 206 11.86 8.16 2.20
N ASP A 207 11.80 6.97 2.86
CA ASP A 207 12.99 6.38 3.50
C ASP A 207 14.05 6.00 2.48
N GLN A 208 13.65 5.61 1.27
CA GLN A 208 14.57 5.26 0.20
C GLN A 208 15.35 6.49 -0.29
N GLU A 209 14.76 7.69 -0.27
CA GLU A 209 15.49 8.92 -0.53
C GLU A 209 16.59 9.19 0.50
N CYS A 210 16.40 8.79 1.76
CA CYS A 210 17.44 8.88 2.79
C CYS A 210 18.66 8.01 2.39
N ALA A 211 18.43 6.76 2.00
CA ALA A 211 19.49 5.85 1.56
C ALA A 211 20.21 6.38 0.29
N GLN A 212 19.43 6.82 -0.69
CA GLN A 212 19.95 7.41 -1.94
C GLN A 212 20.76 8.67 -1.70
N ALA A 213 20.34 9.52 -0.76
CA ALA A 213 21.05 10.74 -0.39
C ALA A 213 22.41 10.43 0.28
N ILE A 214 22.50 9.40 1.14
CA ILE A 214 23.76 8.90 1.69
C ILE A 214 24.65 8.39 0.54
N ALA A 215 24.12 7.58 -0.36
CA ALA A 215 24.84 7.05 -1.50
C ALA A 215 25.35 8.16 -2.45
N ALA A 216 24.60 9.25 -2.60
CA ALA A 216 25.00 10.44 -3.34
C ALA A 216 26.02 11.31 -2.59
N GLY A 217 26.41 10.95 -1.37
CA GLY A 217 27.44 11.67 -0.58
C GLY A 217 26.90 12.82 0.26
N ARG A 218 25.59 12.91 0.51
CA ARG A 218 24.99 13.88 1.43
C ARG A 218 25.50 13.62 2.87
N LYS A 219 25.81 14.68 3.62
CA LYS A 219 26.49 14.59 4.92
C LYS A 219 25.78 15.36 6.06
N ASP A 220 24.60 15.90 5.83
CA ASP A 220 23.81 16.60 6.84
C ASP A 220 23.03 15.65 7.76
N PHE A 221 23.07 14.35 7.47
CA PHE A 221 22.68 13.26 8.37
C PHE A 221 23.59 12.05 8.14
N VAL A 222 23.68 11.18 9.13
CA VAL A 222 24.64 10.04 9.14
C VAL A 222 23.95 8.67 9.12
N ALA A 223 22.64 8.64 9.31
CA ALA A 223 21.85 7.43 9.43
C ALA A 223 20.43 7.64 8.94
N TYR A 224 19.72 6.56 8.72
CA TYR A 224 18.26 6.55 8.49
C TYR A 224 17.61 5.36 9.17
N VAL A 225 16.30 5.44 9.39
CA VAL A 225 15.48 4.37 9.96
C VAL A 225 14.47 3.93 8.92
N THR A 226 14.32 2.64 8.73
CA THR A 226 13.33 2.03 7.83
C THR A 226 13.14 0.54 8.18
N SER A 227 12.33 -0.16 7.39
CA SER A 227 12.17 -1.62 7.45
C SER A 227 13.49 -2.36 7.20
N GLU A 228 13.72 -3.46 7.91
CA GLU A 228 14.92 -4.29 7.75
C GLU A 228 15.10 -4.77 6.31
N THR A 229 14.01 -5.16 5.66
CA THR A 229 14.02 -5.62 4.27
C THR A 229 14.54 -4.58 3.28
N VAL A 230 14.22 -3.30 3.51
CA VAL A 230 14.72 -2.18 2.70
C VAL A 230 16.22 -1.98 2.92
N VAL A 231 16.67 -2.02 4.18
CA VAL A 231 18.10 -1.90 4.50
C VAL A 231 18.91 -3.03 3.86
N ASP A 232 18.41 -4.26 3.97
CA ASP A 232 19.09 -5.45 3.40
C ASP A 232 19.15 -5.36 1.87
N ALA A 233 18.07 -4.92 1.21
CA ALA A 233 18.07 -4.68 -0.24
C ALA A 233 19.07 -3.59 -0.64
N ASN A 234 19.14 -2.49 0.11
CA ASN A 234 20.10 -1.40 -0.13
C ASN A 234 21.56 -1.86 0.01
N ILE A 235 21.85 -2.68 1.02
CA ILE A 235 23.18 -3.29 1.20
C ILE A 235 23.49 -4.25 0.05
N ALA A 236 22.54 -5.10 -0.33
CA ALA A 236 22.69 -6.02 -1.47
C ALA A 236 22.92 -5.28 -2.80
N ALA A 237 22.30 -4.12 -2.98
CA ALA A 237 22.51 -3.23 -4.12
C ALA A 237 23.87 -2.48 -4.07
N GLY A 238 24.67 -2.68 -3.01
CA GLY A 238 25.99 -2.04 -2.86
C GLY A 238 25.94 -0.58 -2.40
N MET A 239 24.84 -0.14 -1.81
CA MET A 239 24.79 1.19 -1.20
C MET A 239 25.78 1.26 -0.03
N PRO A 240 26.45 2.43 0.19
CA PRO A 240 27.49 2.59 1.21
C PRO A 240 26.86 2.79 2.61
N VAL A 241 26.06 1.82 3.05
CA VAL A 241 25.39 1.82 4.35
C VAL A 241 25.66 0.53 5.12
N THR A 242 25.54 0.58 6.44
CA THR A 242 25.70 -0.57 7.35
C THR A 242 24.50 -0.61 8.28
N LYS A 243 23.84 -1.77 8.41
CA LYS A 243 22.77 -1.99 9.38
C LYS A 243 23.36 -2.09 10.79
N LEU A 244 22.81 -1.35 11.75
CA LEU A 244 23.13 -1.54 13.17
C LEU A 244 22.48 -2.82 13.69
N GLU A 245 23.08 -3.43 14.68
CA GLU A 245 22.53 -4.61 15.33
C GLU A 245 21.30 -4.25 16.16
N GLY A 246 20.27 -5.08 16.06
CA GLY A 246 19.02 -4.99 16.81
C GLY A 246 17.96 -4.12 16.14
N ALA A 247 16.71 -4.56 16.33
CA ALA A 247 15.53 -3.81 15.91
C ALA A 247 15.18 -2.71 16.91
N VAL A 248 14.62 -1.61 16.45
CA VAL A 248 14.13 -0.55 17.34
C VAL A 248 12.67 -0.79 17.73
N TYR A 249 11.87 -1.41 16.86
CA TYR A 249 10.53 -1.93 17.13
C TYR A 249 10.13 -2.94 16.04
N SER A 250 8.97 -3.61 16.20
CA SER A 250 8.38 -4.47 15.18
C SER A 250 7.08 -3.87 14.64
N GLU A 251 6.77 -4.18 13.39
CA GLU A 251 5.64 -3.67 12.65
C GLU A 251 4.76 -4.81 12.14
N ASP A 252 3.43 -4.62 12.30
CA ASP A 252 2.41 -5.42 11.65
C ASP A 252 1.92 -4.64 10.43
N LEU A 253 2.12 -5.16 9.22
CA LEU A 253 1.84 -4.47 7.96
C LEU A 253 0.55 -5.01 7.34
N ALA A 254 -0.40 -4.10 7.07
CA ALA A 254 -1.73 -4.48 6.59
C ALA A 254 -2.22 -3.57 5.46
N ALA A 255 -3.19 -4.06 4.70
CA ALA A 255 -3.92 -3.22 3.75
C ALA A 255 -4.83 -2.26 4.52
N ALA A 256 -4.90 -1.01 4.07
CA ALA A 256 -5.67 0.04 4.73
C ALA A 256 -6.84 0.53 3.87
N PHE A 257 -7.94 0.93 4.53
CA PHE A 257 -9.18 1.40 3.92
C PHE A 257 -9.60 2.72 4.56
N ASP A 258 -10.01 3.70 3.74
CA ASP A 258 -10.43 5.02 4.24
C ASP A 258 -11.81 4.93 4.89
N LYS A 259 -11.91 5.31 6.16
CA LYS A 259 -13.20 5.42 6.87
C LYS A 259 -14.09 6.55 6.36
N SER A 260 -13.51 7.51 5.64
CA SER A 260 -14.23 8.63 5.06
C SER A 260 -14.70 8.40 3.61
N SER A 261 -14.49 7.20 3.06
CA SER A 261 -14.98 6.84 1.72
C SER A 261 -16.49 7.09 1.60
N THR A 262 -16.92 7.59 0.44
CA THR A 262 -18.34 7.85 0.17
C THR A 262 -19.17 6.57 0.02
N LEU A 263 -18.52 5.44 -0.27
CA LEU A 263 -19.13 4.12 -0.32
C LEU A 263 -18.70 3.27 0.88
N ASP A 264 -19.60 2.40 1.34
CA ASP A 264 -19.29 1.46 2.44
C ASP A 264 -18.14 0.51 2.02
N THR A 265 -17.07 0.50 2.82
CA THR A 265 -15.88 -0.32 2.60
C THR A 265 -15.94 -1.68 3.28
N THR A 266 -16.97 -1.96 4.08
CA THR A 266 -17.06 -3.15 4.96
C THR A 266 -16.96 -4.46 4.17
N SER A 267 -17.69 -4.58 3.05
CA SER A 267 -17.70 -5.77 2.21
C SER A 267 -16.36 -5.98 1.50
N LEU A 268 -15.73 -4.89 1.02
CA LEU A 268 -14.40 -4.94 0.42
C LEU A 268 -13.37 -5.43 1.44
N ARG A 269 -13.34 -4.82 2.63
CA ARG A 269 -12.42 -5.23 3.70
C ARG A 269 -12.58 -6.68 4.07
N ALA A 270 -13.82 -7.14 4.29
CA ALA A 270 -14.09 -8.54 4.62
C ALA A 270 -13.59 -9.50 3.52
N LYS A 271 -13.71 -9.11 2.25
CA LYS A 271 -13.23 -9.94 1.14
C LYS A 271 -11.70 -9.92 1.02
N VAL A 272 -11.06 -8.77 1.27
CA VAL A 272 -9.59 -8.67 1.35
C VAL A 272 -9.05 -9.50 2.52
N ASP A 273 -9.69 -9.47 3.70
CA ASP A 273 -9.34 -10.31 4.84
C ASP A 273 -9.42 -11.81 4.51
N GLU A 274 -10.48 -12.23 3.80
CA GLU A 274 -10.64 -13.62 3.33
C GLU A 274 -9.48 -14.01 2.38
N ILE A 275 -9.13 -13.14 1.43
CA ILE A 275 -8.06 -13.40 0.45
C ILE A 275 -6.72 -13.50 1.15
N ILE A 276 -6.35 -12.52 2.00
CA ILE A 276 -5.07 -12.51 2.72
C ILE A 276 -4.97 -13.73 3.66
N SER A 277 -6.05 -14.05 4.38
CA SER A 277 -6.10 -15.25 5.23
C SER A 277 -5.95 -16.54 4.43
N GLY A 278 -6.52 -16.58 3.22
CA GLY A 278 -6.32 -17.67 2.27
C GLY A 278 -4.85 -17.80 1.87
N MET A 279 -4.21 -16.69 1.50
CA MET A 279 -2.80 -16.63 1.11
C MET A 279 -1.84 -17.03 2.26
N HIS A 280 -2.20 -16.76 3.53
CA HIS A 280 -1.50 -17.30 4.69
C HIS A 280 -1.65 -18.82 4.78
N SER A 281 -2.87 -19.32 4.59
CA SER A 281 -3.19 -20.73 4.80
C SER A 281 -2.65 -21.66 3.72
N ASP A 282 -2.57 -21.19 2.47
CA ASP A 282 -2.12 -21.97 1.32
C ASP A 282 -0.61 -21.79 1.00
N GLY A 283 0.07 -20.89 1.73
CA GLY A 283 1.50 -20.63 1.59
C GLY A 283 1.86 -19.59 0.54
N THR A 284 0.88 -19.00 -0.16
CA THR A 284 1.15 -17.97 -1.20
C THR A 284 1.94 -16.80 -0.66
N LEU A 285 1.59 -16.27 0.54
CA LEU A 285 2.36 -15.17 1.16
C LEU A 285 3.80 -15.57 1.47
N SER A 286 4.01 -16.79 1.99
CA SER A 286 5.34 -17.33 2.26
C SER A 286 6.19 -17.44 0.99
N GLU A 287 5.59 -17.90 -0.13
CA GLU A 287 6.26 -17.94 -1.43
C GLU A 287 6.64 -16.55 -1.94
N LEU A 288 5.72 -15.57 -1.84
CA LEU A 288 6.00 -14.19 -2.20
C LEU A 288 7.06 -13.55 -1.32
N SER A 289 7.02 -13.79 0.00
CA SER A 289 8.04 -13.33 0.93
C SER A 289 9.43 -13.87 0.59
N ASN A 290 9.54 -15.17 0.34
CA ASN A 290 10.80 -15.77 -0.08
C ASN A 290 11.28 -15.25 -1.44
N LYS A 291 10.36 -14.97 -2.39
CA LYS A 291 10.71 -14.38 -3.69
C LYS A 291 11.37 -13.02 -3.57
N TRP A 292 10.89 -12.17 -2.66
CA TRP A 292 11.29 -10.76 -2.59
C TRP A 292 12.32 -10.46 -1.50
N PHE A 293 12.33 -11.26 -0.42
CA PHE A 293 13.14 -11.00 0.77
C PHE A 293 14.13 -12.13 1.09
N ASP A 294 14.13 -13.24 0.31
CA ASP A 294 14.91 -14.45 0.61
C ASP A 294 14.63 -15.04 2.02
N MET A 295 13.50 -14.66 2.63
CA MET A 295 13.05 -15.14 3.95
C MET A 295 11.52 -15.08 4.06
N ASP A 296 10.96 -15.88 4.96
CA ASP A 296 9.53 -15.83 5.29
C ASP A 296 9.28 -14.93 6.50
N ILE A 297 8.73 -13.75 6.26
CA ILE A 297 8.34 -12.77 7.29
C ILE A 297 6.81 -12.61 7.39
N THR A 298 6.06 -13.61 6.94
CA THR A 298 4.58 -13.57 6.94
C THR A 298 3.96 -14.13 8.21
N THR A 299 4.77 -14.64 9.14
CA THR A 299 4.35 -15.10 10.45
C THR A 299 4.70 -14.08 11.51
N ALA A 300 3.76 -13.75 12.39
CA ALA A 300 4.01 -12.84 13.51
C ALA A 300 5.22 -13.31 14.31
N PRO A 301 6.15 -12.41 14.66
CA PRO A 301 7.26 -12.77 15.54
C PRO A 301 6.70 -13.31 16.85
N ASN A 302 7.29 -14.39 17.36
CA ASN A 302 6.88 -14.98 18.63
C ASN A 302 6.97 -13.91 19.72
N GLN A 303 5.82 -13.52 20.28
CA GLN A 303 5.69 -12.61 21.40
C GLN A 303 6.16 -13.26 22.69
#